data_40b1a8ea2c02b553ff51279e0fd0e499
#
_entry.id   40b1a8ea2c02b553ff51279e0fd0e499
#
_cell.length_a   1.000
_cell.length_b   1.000
_cell.length_c   1.000
_cell.angle_alpha   90.00
_cell.angle_beta   90.00
_cell.angle_gamma   90.00
#
_symmetry.space_group_name_H-M   'P 1'
#
loop_
_entity.id
_entity.type
_entity.pdbx_description
1 polymer ?
#
loop_
_entity_poly.entity_id
_entity_poly.type
_entity_poly.pdbx_seq_one_letter_code
_entity_poly.pdbx_strand_id
1 'polypeptide(L)'
;VSFIRTYNKPSVFAGAVLGGLVLGALLGVLARTTGTQWLTDTLDQIGSAFTTLLQIAVIPLVFTAIVVGISSLRNLGGGKTAARLGGKTVLWFAITSFIAVLIGIAVGKIVDPGSGGFAAEATAKNAERAAKATGGSWTAFIEGLLPQNFFSAFAEGETLQVLFLAILFGAAAYSLGERAKPFVDLTTSVFEIVQRYLGWIVRLAPLGVLGLIGAAVANYGDALLGPLAWLTGAVWIGVGLVLFVVYPILLRFVAKVSPAKFFGKAWTAIQFAFVSQSSAATLPLTRQSAVNLGVNPGYASFATPLASATKMDGCAAVFPAIGAIFIANISGVSLNVWQYLGIVFVAIFGALATAGTTGWLTALTLTTGLIGLAPEQVALGIALIYSVNPIMDMARTATNVAGQIVVPIIVSRGEGLLDDEVLNAPSTPPLLSDTGATPSRRPEPSPA
;
A
#
# COMPACT_ATOMS: atom_id res chain seq x y z
N VAL A 1 10.89 -7.71 31.71
CA VAL A 1 11.53 -8.56 30.67
C VAL A 1 10.56 -9.66 30.20
N SER A 2 9.82 -10.35 31.11
CA SER A 2 8.88 -11.43 30.74
C SER A 2 7.67 -10.91 29.94
N PHE A 3 7.10 -9.76 30.30
CA PHE A 3 5.94 -9.14 29.64
C PHE A 3 6.25 -8.79 28.16
N ILE A 4 7.41 -8.16 27.90
CA ILE A 4 7.85 -7.81 26.55
C ILE A 4 8.04 -9.08 25.70
N ARG A 5 8.55 -10.15 26.28
CA ARG A 5 8.75 -11.43 25.58
C ARG A 5 7.42 -12.11 25.23
N THR A 6 6.41 -11.99 26.08
CA THR A 6 5.05 -12.50 25.83
C THR A 6 4.33 -11.64 24.79
N TYR A 7 4.43 -10.32 24.90
CA TYR A 7 3.84 -9.37 23.93
C TYR A 7 4.38 -9.54 22.52
N ASN A 8 5.64 -9.94 22.39
CA ASN A 8 6.27 -10.19 21.08
C ASN A 8 5.84 -11.52 20.42
N LYS A 9 4.99 -12.34 21.05
CA LYS A 9 4.41 -13.51 20.37
C LYS A 9 3.39 -13.06 19.33
N PRO A 10 3.45 -13.57 18.08
CA PRO A 10 2.57 -13.11 16.97
C PRO A 10 1.08 -13.18 17.31
N SER A 11 0.65 -14.23 18.02
CA SER A 11 -0.75 -14.40 18.43
C SER A 11 -1.21 -13.35 19.47
N VAL A 12 -0.32 -12.99 20.42
CA VAL A 12 -0.62 -11.98 21.44
C VAL A 12 -0.68 -10.58 20.82
N PHE A 13 0.26 -10.28 19.92
CA PHE A 13 0.27 -9.01 19.21
C PHE A 13 -0.97 -8.86 18.32
N ALA A 14 -1.31 -9.88 17.51
CA ALA A 14 -2.53 -9.88 16.70
C ALA A 14 -3.79 -9.71 17.58
N GLY A 15 -3.86 -10.41 18.72
CA GLY A 15 -4.94 -10.23 19.68
C GLY A 15 -5.03 -8.83 20.26
N ALA A 16 -3.89 -8.19 20.57
CA ALA A 16 -3.85 -6.81 21.05
C ALA A 16 -4.32 -5.81 19.97
N VAL A 17 -3.94 -6.02 18.69
CA VAL A 17 -4.42 -5.20 17.56
C VAL A 17 -5.93 -5.35 17.38
N LEU A 18 -6.45 -6.58 17.41
CA LEU A 18 -7.90 -6.83 17.35
C LEU A 18 -8.63 -6.23 18.54
N GLY A 19 -8.07 -6.33 19.74
CA GLY A 19 -8.59 -5.68 20.94
C GLY A 19 -8.65 -4.16 20.80
N GLY A 20 -7.60 -3.55 20.26
CA GLY A 20 -7.56 -2.12 19.92
C GLY A 20 -8.65 -1.73 18.93
N LEU A 21 -8.87 -2.56 17.89
CA LEU A 21 -9.93 -2.35 16.90
C LEU A 21 -11.32 -2.36 17.55
N VAL A 22 -11.63 -3.41 18.34
CA VAL A 22 -12.94 -3.54 18.99
C VAL A 22 -13.18 -2.41 19.99
N LEU A 23 -12.20 -2.12 20.86
CA LEU A 23 -12.30 -1.02 21.82
C LEU A 23 -12.41 0.34 21.15
N GLY A 24 -11.65 0.58 20.08
CA GLY A 24 -11.73 1.80 19.28
C GLY A 24 -13.11 1.98 18.69
N ALA A 25 -13.68 0.93 18.08
CA ALA A 25 -15.03 0.98 17.54
C ALA A 25 -16.09 1.27 18.62
N LEU A 26 -16.00 0.62 19.78
CA LEU A 26 -16.93 0.87 20.91
C LEU A 26 -16.82 2.29 21.45
N LEU A 27 -15.60 2.82 21.62
CA LEU A 27 -15.38 4.20 22.05
C LEU A 27 -15.86 5.21 21.00
N GLY A 28 -15.68 4.90 19.72
CA GLY A 28 -16.21 5.73 18.62
C GLY A 28 -17.73 5.80 18.61
N VAL A 29 -18.42 4.66 18.79
CA VAL A 29 -19.88 4.62 18.96
C VAL A 29 -20.30 5.41 20.20
N LEU A 30 -19.60 5.25 21.32
CA LEU A 30 -19.89 5.99 22.55
C LEU A 30 -19.72 7.50 22.33
N ALA A 31 -18.61 7.94 21.76
CA ALA A 31 -18.35 9.35 21.47
C ALA A 31 -19.45 9.96 20.61
N ARG A 32 -19.91 9.21 19.61
CA ARG A 32 -20.96 9.62 18.70
C ARG A 32 -22.32 9.71 19.39
N THR A 33 -22.73 8.65 20.10
CA THR A 33 -24.05 8.58 20.74
C THR A 33 -24.22 9.58 21.88
N THR A 34 -23.12 9.89 22.58
CA THR A 34 -23.11 10.89 23.67
C THR A 34 -22.80 12.31 23.20
N GLY A 35 -22.41 12.50 21.93
CA GLY A 35 -21.95 13.79 21.40
C GLY A 35 -20.66 14.30 22.07
N THR A 36 -19.85 13.39 22.63
CA THR A 36 -18.68 13.74 23.45
C THR A 36 -17.49 14.12 22.58
N GLN A 37 -17.38 15.40 22.23
CA GLN A 37 -16.36 15.93 21.33
C GLN A 37 -14.92 15.64 21.82
N TRP A 38 -14.65 15.84 23.12
CA TRP A 38 -13.31 15.58 23.67
C TRP A 38 -12.85 14.14 23.43
N LEU A 39 -13.76 13.16 23.44
CA LEU A 39 -13.43 11.76 23.20
C LEU A 39 -13.09 11.53 21.73
N THR A 40 -13.87 12.11 20.81
CA THR A 40 -13.58 12.10 19.38
C THR A 40 -12.20 12.70 19.08
N ASP A 41 -11.92 13.89 19.63
CA ASP A 41 -10.64 14.59 19.45
C ASP A 41 -9.46 13.80 20.03
N THR A 42 -9.65 13.14 21.18
CA THR A 42 -8.62 12.29 21.80
C THR A 42 -8.32 11.08 20.92
N LEU A 43 -9.33 10.40 20.41
CA LEU A 43 -9.17 9.26 19.50
C LEU A 43 -8.45 9.69 18.21
N ASP A 44 -8.82 10.82 17.64
CA ASP A 44 -8.18 11.37 16.44
C ASP A 44 -6.70 11.73 16.71
N GLN A 45 -6.40 12.36 17.87
CA GLN A 45 -5.02 12.68 18.25
C GLN A 45 -4.16 11.43 18.42
N ILE A 46 -4.67 10.37 19.07
CA ILE A 46 -3.95 9.10 19.22
C ILE A 46 -3.67 8.48 17.85
N GLY A 47 -4.67 8.44 16.98
CA GLY A 47 -4.54 7.92 15.62
C GLY A 47 -3.55 8.72 14.77
N SER A 48 -3.67 10.04 14.80
CA SER A 48 -2.81 10.97 14.07
C SER A 48 -1.36 10.92 14.56
N ALA A 49 -1.13 10.82 15.88
CA ALA A 49 0.21 10.66 16.44
C ALA A 49 0.87 9.37 15.95
N PHE A 50 0.12 8.26 15.93
CA PHE A 50 0.64 6.98 15.45
C PHE A 50 1.00 7.03 13.96
N THR A 51 0.12 7.61 13.11
CA THR A 51 0.41 7.77 11.68
C THR A 51 1.58 8.70 11.42
N THR A 52 1.71 9.79 12.18
CA THR A 52 2.87 10.70 12.09
C THR A 52 4.17 9.98 12.42
N LEU A 53 4.19 9.18 13.50
CA LEU A 53 5.37 8.38 13.84
C LEU A 53 5.76 7.41 12.70
N LEU A 54 4.78 6.78 12.06
CA LEU A 54 5.04 5.91 10.91
C LEU A 54 5.60 6.69 9.71
N GLN A 55 5.05 7.88 9.43
CA GLN A 55 5.47 8.73 8.31
C GLN A 55 6.94 9.16 8.39
N ILE A 56 7.46 9.41 9.59
CA ILE A 56 8.88 9.74 9.80
C ILE A 56 9.80 8.67 9.21
N ALA A 57 9.39 7.41 9.26
CA ALA A 57 10.17 6.29 8.75
C ALA A 57 10.08 6.10 7.22
N VAL A 58 9.01 6.58 6.58
CA VAL A 58 8.68 6.23 5.18
C VAL A 58 9.77 6.66 4.22
N ILE A 59 10.14 7.93 4.24
CA ILE A 59 11.08 8.51 3.28
C ILE A 59 12.48 7.88 3.38
N PRO A 60 13.11 7.83 4.56
CA PRO A 60 14.42 7.19 4.68
C PRO A 60 14.37 5.68 4.39
N LEU A 61 13.26 5.01 4.73
CA LEU A 61 13.09 3.59 4.44
C LEU A 61 13.02 3.32 2.93
N VAL A 62 12.18 4.07 2.20
CA VAL A 62 12.00 3.90 0.75
C VAL A 62 13.33 4.12 0.02
N PHE A 63 14.03 5.22 0.32
CA PHE A 63 15.31 5.51 -0.31
C PHE A 63 16.34 4.41 -0.06
N THR A 64 16.60 4.12 1.23
CA THR A 64 17.64 3.16 1.59
C THR A 64 17.32 1.73 1.15
N ALA A 65 16.07 1.29 1.28
CA ALA A 65 15.65 -0.03 0.85
C ALA A 65 15.84 -0.26 -0.65
N ILE A 66 15.53 0.73 -1.48
CA ILE A 66 15.69 0.62 -2.94
C ILE A 66 17.16 0.65 -3.34
N VAL A 67 17.95 1.57 -2.79
CA VAL A 67 19.40 1.62 -3.07
C VAL A 67 20.06 0.30 -2.69
N VAL A 68 19.79 -0.22 -1.48
CA VAL A 68 20.32 -1.51 -1.02
C VAL A 68 19.80 -2.65 -1.89
N GLY A 69 18.50 -2.63 -2.24
CA GLY A 69 17.87 -3.63 -3.09
C GLY A 69 18.51 -3.71 -4.47
N ILE A 70 18.68 -2.57 -5.16
CA ILE A 70 19.32 -2.53 -6.49
C ILE A 70 20.79 -2.97 -6.40
N SER A 71 21.52 -2.50 -5.39
CA SER A 71 22.91 -2.86 -5.20
C SER A 71 23.09 -4.37 -4.95
N SER A 72 22.17 -4.99 -4.19
CA SER A 72 22.20 -6.43 -3.89
C SER A 72 21.88 -7.32 -5.10
N LEU A 73 21.20 -6.79 -6.14
CA LEU A 73 20.94 -7.53 -7.39
C LEU A 73 22.25 -7.90 -8.11
N ARG A 74 23.34 -7.19 -7.85
CA ARG A 74 24.66 -7.55 -8.37
C ARG A 74 25.08 -8.97 -7.96
N ASN A 75 24.70 -9.39 -6.76
CA ASN A 75 25.00 -10.73 -6.23
C ASN A 75 24.17 -11.85 -6.90
N LEU A 76 23.14 -11.49 -7.71
CA LEU A 76 22.27 -12.42 -8.41
C LEU A 76 22.65 -12.70 -9.87
N GLY A 77 23.82 -12.22 -10.36
CA GLY A 77 24.31 -12.61 -11.68
C GLY A 77 24.42 -11.51 -12.75
N GLY A 78 24.52 -10.23 -12.36
CA GLY A 78 24.87 -9.13 -13.26
C GLY A 78 23.70 -8.34 -13.86
N GLY A 79 23.99 -7.26 -14.64
CA GLY A 79 23.05 -6.25 -15.08
C GLY A 79 21.84 -6.73 -15.87
N LYS A 80 22.02 -7.77 -16.70
CA LYS A 80 20.92 -8.38 -17.48
C LYS A 80 19.86 -9.03 -16.58
N THR A 81 20.28 -9.68 -15.49
CA THR A 81 19.35 -10.32 -14.53
C THR A 81 18.55 -9.28 -13.76
N ALA A 82 19.20 -8.19 -13.32
CA ALA A 82 18.52 -7.10 -12.63
C ALA A 82 17.45 -6.42 -13.52
N ALA A 83 17.81 -6.11 -14.77
CA ALA A 83 16.88 -5.53 -15.73
C ALA A 83 15.71 -6.49 -16.05
N ARG A 84 16.00 -7.79 -16.18
CA ARG A 84 14.97 -8.81 -16.43
C ARG A 84 14.00 -8.96 -15.24
N LEU A 85 14.50 -9.02 -14.01
CA LEU A 85 13.68 -9.08 -12.80
C LEU A 85 12.83 -7.82 -12.64
N GLY A 86 13.43 -6.64 -12.82
CA GLY A 86 12.70 -5.37 -12.76
C GLY A 86 11.61 -5.29 -13.83
N GLY A 87 11.94 -5.62 -15.08
CA GLY A 87 10.98 -5.62 -16.20
C GLY A 87 9.82 -6.60 -15.97
N LYS A 88 10.10 -7.84 -15.51
CA LYS A 88 9.04 -8.80 -15.18
C LYS A 88 8.18 -8.35 -13.99
N THR A 89 8.78 -7.70 -13.00
CA THR A 89 8.05 -7.14 -11.86
C THR A 89 7.04 -6.08 -12.32
N VAL A 90 7.48 -5.12 -13.13
CA VAL A 90 6.61 -4.07 -13.67
C VAL A 90 5.54 -4.64 -14.60
N LEU A 91 5.89 -5.63 -15.44
CA LEU A 91 4.91 -6.32 -16.28
C LEU A 91 3.82 -7.00 -15.45
N TRP A 92 4.19 -7.69 -14.36
CA TRP A 92 3.21 -8.31 -13.47
C TRP A 92 2.38 -7.28 -12.69
N PHE A 93 2.95 -6.11 -12.35
CA PHE A 93 2.15 -5.01 -11.81
C PHE A 93 1.07 -4.59 -12.80
N ALA A 94 1.41 -4.39 -14.08
CA ALA A 94 0.47 -4.02 -15.12
C ALA A 94 -0.62 -5.09 -15.33
N ILE A 95 -0.25 -6.38 -15.37
CA ILE A 95 -1.20 -7.49 -15.53
C ILE A 95 -2.21 -7.54 -14.38
N THR A 96 -1.73 -7.45 -13.14
CA THR A 96 -2.62 -7.52 -11.97
C THR A 96 -3.48 -6.26 -11.84
N SER A 97 -2.96 -5.08 -12.16
CA SER A 97 -3.75 -3.84 -12.20
C SER A 97 -4.81 -3.88 -13.31
N PHE A 98 -4.49 -4.47 -14.46
CA PHE A 98 -5.48 -4.71 -15.53
C PHE A 98 -6.62 -5.61 -15.05
N ILE A 99 -6.32 -6.74 -14.39
CA ILE A 99 -7.35 -7.62 -13.83
C ILE A 99 -8.16 -6.87 -12.76
N ALA A 100 -7.49 -6.13 -11.87
CA ALA A 100 -8.13 -5.39 -10.80
C ALA A 100 -9.08 -4.30 -11.30
N VAL A 101 -8.70 -3.56 -12.33
CA VAL A 101 -9.57 -2.51 -12.90
C VAL A 101 -10.79 -3.10 -13.61
N LEU A 102 -10.65 -4.23 -14.29
CA LEU A 102 -11.80 -4.93 -14.89
C LEU A 102 -12.80 -5.37 -13.82
N ILE A 103 -12.32 -5.86 -12.68
CA ILE A 103 -13.16 -6.17 -11.52
C ILE A 103 -13.83 -4.90 -10.98
N GLY A 104 -13.07 -3.80 -10.85
CA GLY A 104 -13.62 -2.51 -10.43
C GLY A 104 -14.75 -2.03 -11.34
N ILE A 105 -14.56 -2.09 -12.66
CA ILE A 105 -15.59 -1.74 -13.65
C ILE A 105 -16.79 -2.68 -13.54
N ALA A 106 -16.57 -3.99 -13.45
CA ALA A 106 -17.65 -4.98 -13.36
C ALA A 106 -18.49 -4.77 -12.10
N VAL A 107 -17.83 -4.65 -10.94
CA VAL A 107 -18.51 -4.39 -9.66
C VAL A 107 -19.21 -3.03 -9.67
N GLY A 108 -18.54 -1.98 -10.17
CA GLY A 108 -19.14 -0.65 -10.30
C GLY A 108 -20.40 -0.65 -11.16
N LYS A 109 -20.43 -1.42 -12.24
CA LYS A 109 -21.62 -1.56 -13.10
C LYS A 109 -22.73 -2.43 -12.48
N ILE A 110 -22.37 -3.47 -11.75
CA ILE A 110 -23.35 -4.39 -11.14
C ILE A 110 -24.00 -3.76 -9.93
N VAL A 111 -23.21 -3.13 -9.06
CA VAL A 111 -23.69 -2.47 -7.84
C VAL A 111 -24.34 -1.13 -8.15
N ASP A 112 -23.86 -0.48 -9.22
CA ASP A 112 -24.34 0.81 -9.74
C ASP A 112 -24.47 1.89 -8.66
N PRO A 113 -23.38 2.16 -7.90
CA PRO A 113 -23.44 3.09 -6.79
C PRO A 113 -23.76 4.49 -7.29
N GLY A 114 -24.69 5.19 -6.60
CA GLY A 114 -25.12 6.55 -6.97
C GLY A 114 -26.24 6.63 -8.00
N SER A 115 -26.77 5.51 -8.51
CA SER A 115 -27.84 5.48 -9.52
C SER A 115 -29.20 6.01 -9.04
N GLY A 116 -29.37 6.26 -7.76
CA GLY A 116 -30.64 6.74 -7.15
C GLY A 116 -30.86 8.26 -7.19
N GLY A 117 -30.06 9.04 -7.91
CA GLY A 117 -30.21 10.51 -7.99
C GLY A 117 -29.92 11.18 -6.64
N PHE A 118 -28.77 10.92 -6.07
CA PHE A 118 -28.38 11.45 -4.77
C PHE A 118 -27.69 12.82 -4.92
N ALA A 119 -28.37 13.89 -4.53
CA ALA A 119 -27.79 15.20 -4.33
C ALA A 119 -27.43 15.39 -2.86
N ALA A 120 -26.19 15.07 -2.47
CA ALA A 120 -25.70 15.41 -1.14
C ALA A 120 -25.01 16.78 -1.19
N GLU A 121 -25.31 17.65 -0.23
CA GLU A 121 -24.55 18.88 -0.02
C GLU A 121 -23.12 18.52 0.41
N ALA A 122 -22.14 18.80 -0.44
CA ALA A 122 -20.74 18.69 -0.09
C ALA A 122 -20.38 19.73 0.97
N THR A 123 -19.72 19.32 2.04
CA THR A 123 -19.23 20.30 3.01
C THR A 123 -18.18 21.21 2.36
N ALA A 124 -18.19 22.50 2.69
CA ALA A 124 -17.24 23.48 2.15
C ALA A 124 -15.77 23.04 2.34
N LYS A 125 -15.44 22.40 3.46
CA LYS A 125 -14.13 21.85 3.75
C LYS A 125 -13.70 20.74 2.78
N ASN A 126 -14.62 19.88 2.36
CA ASN A 126 -14.35 18.80 1.40
C ASN A 126 -14.24 19.34 -0.02
N ALA A 127 -15.05 20.35 -0.37
CA ALA A 127 -14.95 21.06 -1.65
C ALA A 127 -13.61 21.78 -1.81
N GLU A 128 -13.10 22.43 -0.76
CA GLU A 128 -11.76 23.07 -0.77
C GLU A 128 -10.63 22.06 -0.96
N ARG A 129 -10.72 20.89 -0.31
CA ARG A 129 -9.75 19.80 -0.50
C ARG A 129 -9.80 19.24 -1.93
N ALA A 130 -11.00 19.08 -2.46
CA ALA A 130 -11.20 18.63 -3.84
C ALA A 130 -10.64 19.62 -4.86
N ALA A 131 -10.83 20.92 -4.65
CA ALA A 131 -10.29 21.96 -5.52
C ALA A 131 -8.74 21.99 -5.55
N LYS A 132 -8.07 21.65 -4.46
CA LYS A 132 -6.60 21.53 -4.39
C LYS A 132 -6.05 20.28 -5.11
N ALA A 133 -6.92 19.32 -5.44
CA ALA A 133 -6.54 18.06 -6.10
C ALA A 133 -6.47 18.17 -7.63
N THR A 134 -6.70 19.34 -8.20
CA THR A 134 -6.73 19.59 -9.65
C THR A 134 -5.33 19.64 -10.25
N GLY A 135 -4.83 18.53 -10.73
CA GLY A 135 -3.52 18.48 -11.38
C GLY A 135 -3.27 17.19 -12.16
N GLY A 136 -4.32 16.53 -12.65
CA GLY A 136 -4.21 15.24 -13.33
C GLY A 136 -3.74 15.30 -14.79
N SER A 137 -2.71 16.09 -15.15
CA SER A 137 -2.10 16.02 -16.47
C SER A 137 -0.83 15.15 -16.47
N TRP A 138 -0.52 14.52 -17.61
CA TRP A 138 0.74 13.77 -17.77
C TRP A 138 1.97 14.66 -17.63
N THR A 139 1.88 15.94 -17.97
CA THR A 139 2.94 16.92 -17.74
C THR A 139 3.17 17.14 -16.25
N ALA A 140 2.09 17.35 -15.50
CA ALA A 140 2.16 17.46 -14.03
C ALA A 140 2.72 16.19 -13.37
N PHE A 141 2.45 15.00 -13.93
CA PHE A 141 3.07 13.75 -13.47
C PHE A 141 4.58 13.75 -13.69
N ILE A 142 5.05 14.08 -14.88
CA ILE A 142 6.50 14.13 -15.17
C ILE A 142 7.19 15.21 -14.33
N GLU A 143 6.56 16.39 -14.20
CA GLU A 143 7.03 17.45 -13.31
C GLU A 143 7.08 17.01 -11.87
N GLY A 144 6.08 16.27 -11.41
CA GLY A 144 6.03 15.69 -10.06
C GLY A 144 7.03 14.55 -9.82
N LEU A 145 7.51 13.88 -10.87
CA LEU A 145 8.52 12.81 -10.79
C LEU A 145 9.94 13.36 -10.61
N LEU A 146 10.23 14.50 -11.25
CA LEU A 146 11.57 15.07 -11.28
C LEU A 146 11.75 16.09 -10.15
N PRO A 147 12.59 15.81 -9.13
CA PRO A 147 12.82 16.78 -8.07
C PRO A 147 13.64 17.95 -8.58
N GLN A 148 13.27 19.16 -8.19
CA GLN A 148 14.06 20.36 -8.47
C GLN A 148 15.36 20.38 -7.64
N ASN A 149 15.35 19.72 -6.49
CA ASN A 149 16.47 19.63 -5.57
C ASN A 149 16.41 18.27 -4.84
N PHE A 150 17.58 17.65 -4.65
CA PHE A 150 17.69 16.38 -3.93
C PHE A 150 17.08 16.46 -2.53
N PHE A 151 17.40 17.51 -1.77
CA PHE A 151 16.96 17.65 -0.39
C PHE A 151 15.49 18.07 -0.26
N SER A 152 14.94 18.81 -1.21
CA SER A 152 13.52 19.20 -1.17
C SER A 152 12.61 17.97 -1.22
N ALA A 153 12.93 16.99 -2.08
CA ALA A 153 12.17 15.74 -2.17
C ALA A 153 12.07 15.00 -0.82
N PHE A 154 13.16 15.02 -0.04
CA PHE A 154 13.18 14.42 1.30
C PHE A 154 12.46 15.28 2.33
N ALA A 155 12.65 16.59 2.33
CA ALA A 155 12.07 17.52 3.31
C ALA A 155 10.55 17.66 3.16
N GLU A 156 10.06 17.65 1.92
CA GLU A 156 8.64 17.76 1.59
C GLU A 156 7.91 16.40 1.64
N GLY A 157 8.66 15.30 1.78
CA GLY A 157 8.10 13.96 1.88
C GLY A 157 7.55 13.41 0.56
N GLU A 158 8.06 13.91 -0.57
CA GLU A 158 7.60 13.54 -1.91
C GLU A 158 8.08 12.15 -2.31
N THR A 159 7.32 11.13 -1.90
CA THR A 159 7.70 9.70 -2.03
C THR A 159 8.06 9.31 -3.45
N LEU A 160 7.37 9.86 -4.47
CA LEU A 160 7.63 9.54 -5.88
C LEU A 160 8.98 10.08 -6.33
N GLN A 161 9.32 11.30 -5.95
CA GLN A 161 10.62 11.93 -6.24
C GLN A 161 11.75 11.19 -5.52
N VAL A 162 11.53 10.82 -4.25
CA VAL A 162 12.49 10.01 -3.48
C VAL A 162 12.70 8.62 -4.11
N LEU A 163 11.64 7.98 -4.60
CA LEU A 163 11.72 6.73 -5.35
C LEU A 163 12.58 6.88 -6.61
N PHE A 164 12.33 7.94 -7.39
CA PHE A 164 13.11 8.24 -8.61
C PHE A 164 14.60 8.42 -8.26
N LEU A 165 14.91 9.24 -7.25
CA LEU A 165 16.27 9.44 -6.77
C LEU A 165 16.90 8.13 -6.27
N ALA A 166 16.18 7.32 -5.53
CA ALA A 166 16.66 6.04 -5.03
C ALA A 166 17.01 5.06 -6.16
N ILE A 167 16.19 5.01 -7.21
CA ILE A 167 16.48 4.20 -8.40
C ILE A 167 17.72 4.73 -9.12
N LEU A 168 17.82 6.06 -9.30
CA LEU A 168 18.96 6.69 -9.95
C LEU A 168 20.28 6.43 -9.18
N PHE A 169 20.28 6.66 -7.85
CA PHE A 169 21.43 6.41 -6.99
C PHE A 169 21.78 4.93 -6.90
N GLY A 170 20.78 4.05 -6.78
CA GLY A 170 20.97 2.60 -6.77
C GLY A 170 21.57 2.09 -8.09
N ALA A 171 21.07 2.57 -9.23
CA ALA A 171 21.60 2.22 -10.55
C ALA A 171 23.04 2.74 -10.76
N ALA A 172 23.33 3.96 -10.32
CA ALA A 172 24.68 4.53 -10.36
C ALA A 172 25.64 3.73 -9.46
N ALA A 173 25.24 3.42 -8.23
CA ALA A 173 26.03 2.58 -7.31
C ALA A 173 26.26 1.18 -7.87
N TYR A 174 25.24 0.58 -8.47
CA TYR A 174 25.34 -0.70 -9.16
C TYR A 174 26.39 -0.65 -10.30
N SER A 175 26.40 0.41 -11.10
CA SER A 175 27.34 0.59 -12.23
C SER A 175 28.79 0.82 -11.77
N LEU A 176 29.00 1.55 -10.68
CA LEU A 176 30.31 1.82 -10.08
C LEU A 176 30.94 0.59 -9.39
N GLY A 177 30.14 -0.37 -9.00
CA GLY A 177 30.60 -1.60 -8.36
C GLY A 177 31.32 -1.38 -7.03
N GLU A 178 32.52 -1.93 -6.89
CA GLU A 178 33.29 -1.84 -5.62
C GLU A 178 33.61 -0.40 -5.20
N ARG A 179 33.70 0.53 -6.14
CA ARG A 179 33.93 1.95 -5.80
C ARG A 179 32.78 2.58 -5.03
N ALA A 180 31.55 2.08 -5.21
CA ALA A 180 30.39 2.55 -4.49
C ALA A 180 30.19 1.83 -3.13
N LYS A 181 31.01 0.85 -2.78
CA LYS A 181 30.88 0.06 -1.56
C LYS A 181 30.72 0.91 -0.29
N PRO A 182 31.49 1.98 -0.03
CA PRO A 182 31.32 2.80 1.17
C PRO A 182 29.92 3.44 1.26
N PHE A 183 29.37 3.88 0.13
CA PHE A 183 28.02 4.44 0.06
C PHE A 183 26.94 3.37 0.32
N VAL A 184 27.10 2.19 -0.27
CA VAL A 184 26.17 1.06 -0.11
C VAL A 184 26.18 0.57 1.35
N ASP A 185 27.36 0.46 1.98
CA ASP A 185 27.51 0.04 3.38
C ASP A 185 26.86 1.07 4.33
N LEU A 186 27.09 2.38 4.10
CA LEU A 186 26.41 3.44 4.85
C LEU A 186 24.89 3.36 4.70
N THR A 187 24.41 3.23 3.47
CA THR A 187 22.98 3.15 3.18
C THR A 187 22.35 1.91 3.82
N THR A 188 23.08 0.79 3.85
CA THR A 188 22.65 -0.44 4.53
C THR A 188 22.53 -0.22 6.03
N SER A 189 23.51 0.44 6.65
CA SER A 189 23.46 0.76 8.08
C SER A 189 22.30 1.67 8.42
N VAL A 190 22.06 2.71 7.61
CA VAL A 190 20.89 3.59 7.78
C VAL A 190 19.59 2.80 7.63
N PHE A 191 19.49 1.91 6.65
CA PHE A 191 18.34 1.04 6.45
C PHE A 191 18.05 0.16 7.68
N GLU A 192 19.08 -0.43 8.28
CA GLU A 192 18.95 -1.25 9.50
C GLU A 192 18.46 -0.41 10.70
N ILE A 193 18.99 0.81 10.87
CA ILE A 193 18.55 1.74 11.91
C ILE A 193 17.07 2.10 11.71
N VAL A 194 16.69 2.45 10.49
CA VAL A 194 15.30 2.78 10.15
C VAL A 194 14.35 1.61 10.44
N GLN A 195 14.73 0.40 10.06
CA GLN A 195 13.96 -0.81 10.38
C GLN A 195 13.83 -1.03 11.90
N ARG A 196 14.88 -0.75 12.65
CA ARG A 196 14.90 -0.95 14.10
C ARG A 196 13.91 -0.02 14.81
N TYR A 197 13.99 1.29 14.55
CA TYR A 197 13.05 2.20 15.19
C TYR A 197 11.61 2.02 14.70
N LEU A 198 11.43 1.67 13.44
CA LEU A 198 10.11 1.33 12.91
C LEU A 198 9.50 0.12 13.63
N GLY A 199 10.31 -0.89 13.98
CA GLY A 199 9.89 -2.00 14.80
C GLY A 199 9.40 -1.56 16.20
N TRP A 200 9.94 -0.48 16.77
CA TRP A 200 9.42 0.11 18.02
C TRP A 200 8.07 0.78 17.80
N ILE A 201 7.91 1.54 16.72
CA ILE A 201 6.64 2.19 16.38
C ILE A 201 5.53 1.17 16.12
N VAL A 202 5.83 0.08 15.41
CA VAL A 202 4.88 -1.01 15.13
C VAL A 202 4.33 -1.62 16.43
N ARG A 203 5.11 -1.67 17.52
CA ARG A 203 4.61 -2.15 18.82
C ARG A 203 3.50 -1.27 19.42
N LEU A 204 3.37 -0.03 18.98
CA LEU A 204 2.29 0.89 19.37
C LEU A 204 1.03 0.70 18.53
N ALA A 205 1.05 -0.22 17.53
CA ALA A 205 -0.09 -0.42 16.64
C ALA A 205 -1.44 -0.66 17.34
N PRO A 206 -1.56 -1.43 18.44
CA PRO A 206 -2.85 -1.58 19.14
C PRO A 206 -3.46 -0.25 19.58
N LEU A 207 -2.63 0.69 20.06
CA LEU A 207 -3.09 2.04 20.44
C LEU A 207 -3.41 2.89 19.20
N GLY A 208 -2.56 2.84 18.17
CA GLY A 208 -2.81 3.53 16.91
C GLY A 208 -4.13 3.08 16.26
N VAL A 209 -4.37 1.76 16.25
CA VAL A 209 -5.62 1.15 15.77
C VAL A 209 -6.82 1.65 16.54
N LEU A 210 -6.74 1.63 17.87
CA LEU A 210 -7.81 2.12 18.74
C LEU A 210 -8.17 3.56 18.39
N GLY A 211 -7.18 4.45 18.23
CA GLY A 211 -7.40 5.84 17.87
C GLY A 211 -8.00 6.00 16.47
N LEU A 212 -7.39 5.38 15.45
CA LEU A 212 -7.82 5.50 14.05
C LEU A 212 -9.25 4.99 13.83
N ILE A 213 -9.55 3.80 14.35
CA ILE A 213 -10.90 3.20 14.22
C ILE A 213 -11.91 3.99 15.03
N GLY A 214 -11.56 4.38 16.26
CA GLY A 214 -12.43 5.15 17.12
C GLY A 214 -12.83 6.48 16.51
N ALA A 215 -11.86 7.24 15.99
CA ALA A 215 -12.11 8.50 15.30
C ALA A 215 -12.97 8.30 14.03
N ALA A 216 -12.67 7.27 13.22
CA ALA A 216 -13.43 6.99 12.02
C ALA A 216 -14.92 6.67 12.34
N VAL A 217 -15.19 5.84 13.35
CA VAL A 217 -16.55 5.50 13.78
C VAL A 217 -17.25 6.73 14.38
N ALA A 218 -16.57 7.53 15.20
CA ALA A 218 -17.13 8.74 15.77
C ALA A 218 -17.56 9.76 14.70
N ASN A 219 -16.72 9.99 13.69
CA ASN A 219 -16.94 11.01 12.67
C ASN A 219 -17.91 10.58 11.55
N TYR A 220 -17.88 9.31 11.15
CA TYR A 220 -18.53 8.85 9.91
C TYR A 220 -19.62 7.81 10.09
N GLY A 221 -19.92 7.36 11.33
CA GLY A 221 -20.86 6.26 11.58
C GLY A 221 -22.20 6.36 10.85
N ASP A 222 -22.88 7.54 10.86
CA ASP A 222 -24.15 7.74 10.15
C ASP A 222 -23.98 8.04 8.66
N ALA A 223 -22.81 8.57 8.24
CA ALA A 223 -22.50 8.83 6.83
C ALA A 223 -22.40 7.54 5.99
N LEU A 224 -22.33 6.38 6.65
CA LEU A 224 -22.39 5.07 5.99
C LEU A 224 -23.82 4.67 5.57
N LEU A 225 -24.83 5.35 6.10
CA LEU A 225 -26.21 5.07 5.77
C LEU A 225 -26.56 5.73 4.43
N GLY A 226 -27.13 4.96 3.53
CA GLY A 226 -27.56 5.45 2.23
C GLY A 226 -26.58 5.20 1.08
N PRO A 227 -26.59 6.04 0.03
CA PRO A 227 -25.83 5.82 -1.22
C PRO A 227 -24.32 5.63 -1.03
N LEU A 228 -23.72 6.27 0.00
CA LEU A 228 -22.30 6.10 0.33
C LEU A 228 -22.00 4.71 0.88
N ALA A 229 -22.97 4.05 1.52
CA ALA A 229 -22.83 2.66 1.93
C ALA A 229 -22.71 1.73 0.72
N TRP A 230 -23.47 1.98 -0.35
CA TRP A 230 -23.37 1.22 -1.60
C TRP A 230 -22.00 1.42 -2.28
N LEU A 231 -21.51 2.66 -2.31
CA LEU A 231 -20.14 2.92 -2.81
C LEU A 231 -19.10 2.17 -1.98
N THR A 232 -19.19 2.27 -0.65
CA THR A 232 -18.28 1.58 0.27
C THR A 232 -18.37 0.08 0.08
N GLY A 233 -19.57 -0.48 0.00
CA GLY A 233 -19.81 -1.89 -0.25
C GLY A 233 -19.23 -2.35 -1.60
N ALA A 234 -19.45 -1.59 -2.67
CA ALA A 234 -18.89 -1.88 -3.99
C ALA A 234 -17.34 -1.93 -3.96
N VAL A 235 -16.71 -0.95 -3.30
CA VAL A 235 -15.24 -0.93 -3.14
C VAL A 235 -14.76 -2.15 -2.35
N TRP A 236 -15.41 -2.49 -1.24
CA TRP A 236 -15.05 -3.65 -0.42
C TRP A 236 -15.24 -4.97 -1.17
N ILE A 237 -16.32 -5.11 -1.94
CA ILE A 237 -16.54 -6.27 -2.81
C ILE A 237 -15.44 -6.36 -3.87
N GLY A 238 -15.13 -5.27 -4.57
CA GLY A 238 -14.12 -5.24 -5.62
C GLY A 238 -12.73 -5.61 -5.12
N VAL A 239 -12.27 -4.97 -4.03
CA VAL A 239 -10.95 -5.28 -3.45
C VAL A 239 -10.94 -6.66 -2.79
N GLY A 240 -12.06 -7.10 -2.22
CA GLY A 240 -12.23 -8.46 -1.67
C GLY A 240 -12.11 -9.54 -2.75
N LEU A 241 -12.68 -9.33 -3.93
CA LEU A 241 -12.52 -10.23 -5.08
C LEU A 241 -11.05 -10.29 -5.53
N VAL A 242 -10.34 -9.16 -5.57
CA VAL A 242 -8.92 -9.16 -5.90
C VAL A 242 -8.12 -9.93 -4.84
N LEU A 243 -8.35 -9.64 -3.54
CA LEU A 243 -7.60 -10.22 -2.44
C LEU A 243 -7.86 -11.72 -2.25
N PHE A 244 -9.13 -12.15 -2.30
CA PHE A 244 -9.54 -13.50 -1.92
C PHE A 244 -9.85 -14.43 -3.11
N VAL A 245 -9.91 -13.89 -4.34
CA VAL A 245 -10.13 -14.70 -5.54
C VAL A 245 -8.95 -14.58 -6.50
N VAL A 246 -8.61 -13.37 -6.97
CA VAL A 246 -7.57 -13.20 -8.00
C VAL A 246 -6.20 -13.61 -7.48
N TYR A 247 -5.78 -13.09 -6.32
CA TYR A 247 -4.46 -13.41 -5.79
C TYR A 247 -4.31 -14.91 -5.44
N PRO A 248 -5.29 -15.59 -4.81
CA PRO A 248 -5.26 -17.04 -4.66
C PRO A 248 -5.16 -17.82 -5.96
N ILE A 249 -5.88 -17.40 -7.00
CA ILE A 249 -5.81 -18.02 -8.33
C ILE A 249 -4.39 -17.87 -8.90
N LEU A 250 -3.83 -16.65 -8.88
CA LEU A 250 -2.47 -16.39 -9.38
C LEU A 250 -1.42 -17.16 -8.57
N LEU A 251 -1.55 -17.21 -7.26
CA LEU A 251 -0.66 -17.99 -6.40
C LEU A 251 -0.72 -19.49 -6.72
N ARG A 252 -1.93 -20.03 -6.85
CA ARG A 252 -2.14 -21.47 -7.06
C ARG A 252 -1.68 -21.95 -8.44
N PHE A 253 -2.04 -21.20 -9.49
CA PHE A 253 -1.84 -21.65 -10.87
C PHE A 253 -0.56 -21.09 -11.51
N VAL A 254 -0.13 -19.87 -11.17
CA VAL A 254 1.06 -19.25 -11.76
C VAL A 254 2.29 -19.48 -10.86
N ALA A 255 2.21 -19.14 -9.59
CA ALA A 255 3.33 -19.29 -8.66
C ALA A 255 3.48 -20.71 -8.10
N LYS A 256 2.45 -21.56 -8.24
CA LYS A 256 2.39 -22.91 -7.63
C LYS A 256 2.61 -22.89 -6.11
N VAL A 257 2.11 -21.85 -5.46
CA VAL A 257 2.15 -21.64 -4.01
C VAL A 257 0.74 -21.82 -3.45
N SER A 258 0.61 -22.52 -2.33
CA SER A 258 -0.68 -22.68 -1.64
C SER A 258 -1.17 -21.33 -1.11
N PRO A 259 -2.41 -20.90 -1.41
CA PRO A 259 -3.02 -19.71 -0.81
C PRO A 259 -3.04 -19.75 0.71
N ALA A 260 -3.25 -20.92 1.32
CA ALA A 260 -3.23 -21.05 2.78
C ALA A 260 -1.85 -20.71 3.37
N LYS A 261 -0.75 -21.14 2.72
CA LYS A 261 0.61 -20.76 3.13
C LYS A 261 0.85 -19.27 2.98
N PHE A 262 0.37 -18.68 1.88
CA PHE A 262 0.46 -17.24 1.65
C PHE A 262 -0.24 -16.47 2.77
N PHE A 263 -1.51 -16.73 3.02
CA PHE A 263 -2.24 -16.03 4.08
C PHE A 263 -1.65 -16.32 5.46
N GLY A 264 -1.20 -17.54 5.75
CA GLY A 264 -0.57 -17.87 7.02
C GLY A 264 0.70 -17.05 7.31
N LYS A 265 1.46 -16.66 6.29
CA LYS A 265 2.72 -15.90 6.43
C LYS A 265 2.58 -14.40 6.14
N ALA A 266 1.62 -13.99 5.32
CA ALA A 266 1.39 -12.60 4.93
C ALA A 266 0.32 -11.90 5.79
N TRP A 267 -0.48 -12.65 6.57
CA TRP A 267 -1.65 -12.12 7.26
C TRP A 267 -1.35 -10.96 8.20
N THR A 268 -0.24 -11.03 8.93
CA THR A 268 0.18 -9.92 9.83
C THR A 268 0.43 -8.63 9.05
N ALA A 269 1.06 -8.71 7.87
CA ALA A 269 1.27 -7.54 7.03
C ALA A 269 -0.07 -7.01 6.48
N ILE A 270 -0.95 -7.90 6.02
CA ILE A 270 -2.27 -7.54 5.49
C ILE A 270 -3.14 -6.88 6.56
N GLN A 271 -3.20 -7.44 7.77
CA GLN A 271 -3.92 -6.85 8.90
C GLN A 271 -3.36 -5.49 9.29
N PHE A 272 -2.03 -5.36 9.37
CA PHE A 272 -1.41 -4.10 9.70
C PHE A 272 -1.69 -3.04 8.63
N ALA A 273 -1.64 -3.40 7.35
CA ALA A 273 -2.01 -2.53 6.24
C ALA A 273 -3.48 -2.09 6.32
N PHE A 274 -4.38 -3.00 6.63
CA PHE A 274 -5.80 -2.71 6.81
C PHE A 274 -6.03 -1.63 7.86
N VAL A 275 -5.32 -1.70 8.96
CA VAL A 275 -5.51 -0.79 10.07
C VAL A 275 -4.74 0.52 9.90
N SER A 276 -3.49 0.45 9.47
CA SER A 276 -2.63 1.63 9.32
C SER A 276 -2.98 2.48 8.10
N GLN A 277 -3.74 1.93 7.14
CA GLN A 277 -4.07 2.58 5.86
C GLN A 277 -2.81 3.08 5.13
N SER A 278 -1.67 2.44 5.34
CA SER A 278 -0.38 2.87 4.80
C SER A 278 0.45 1.68 4.30
N SER A 279 0.52 1.52 2.98
CA SER A 279 1.42 0.53 2.36
C SER A 279 2.89 0.81 2.67
N ALA A 280 3.27 2.08 2.73
CA ALA A 280 4.64 2.49 3.04
C ALA A 280 5.01 2.15 4.50
N ALA A 281 4.12 2.41 5.46
CA ALA A 281 4.33 2.04 6.85
C ALA A 281 4.38 0.51 7.06
N THR A 282 3.68 -0.25 6.19
CA THR A 282 3.67 -1.71 6.21
C THR A 282 4.90 -2.33 5.53
N LEU A 283 5.69 -1.55 4.80
CA LEU A 283 6.79 -2.04 3.97
C LEU A 283 7.74 -3.04 4.66
N PRO A 284 8.17 -2.86 5.92
CA PRO A 284 9.03 -3.85 6.58
C PRO A 284 8.34 -5.21 6.75
N LEU A 285 7.05 -5.20 7.11
CA LEU A 285 6.25 -6.42 7.25
C LEU A 285 6.01 -7.07 5.88
N THR A 286 5.76 -6.27 4.85
CA THR A 286 5.60 -6.69 3.45
C THR A 286 6.86 -7.42 2.97
N ARG A 287 8.03 -6.80 3.17
CA ARG A 287 9.32 -7.39 2.80
C ARG A 287 9.60 -8.68 3.59
N GLN A 288 9.40 -8.66 4.90
CA GLN A 288 9.61 -9.84 5.73
C GLN A 288 8.69 -11.00 5.34
N SER A 289 7.41 -10.70 5.05
CA SER A 289 6.46 -11.70 4.56
C SER A 289 6.87 -12.30 3.22
N ALA A 290 7.38 -11.49 2.29
CA ALA A 290 7.90 -11.97 1.01
C ALA A 290 9.10 -12.92 1.22
N VAL A 291 10.05 -12.56 2.10
CA VAL A 291 11.20 -13.40 2.43
C VAL A 291 10.76 -14.71 3.12
N ASN A 292 9.82 -14.64 4.07
CA ASN A 292 9.26 -15.83 4.72
C ASN A 292 8.51 -16.75 3.76
N LEU A 293 8.06 -16.23 2.62
CA LEU A 293 7.40 -16.95 1.53
C LEU A 293 8.40 -17.45 0.47
N GLY A 294 9.70 -17.40 0.78
CA GLY A 294 10.76 -17.95 -0.06
C GLY A 294 11.29 -17.01 -1.15
N VAL A 295 10.87 -15.74 -1.16
CA VAL A 295 11.45 -14.75 -2.08
C VAL A 295 12.88 -14.42 -1.63
N ASN A 296 13.84 -14.43 -2.58
CA ASN A 296 15.21 -14.08 -2.29
C ASN A 296 15.31 -12.71 -1.59
N PRO A 297 16.04 -12.57 -0.46
CA PRO A 297 16.12 -11.33 0.32
C PRO A 297 16.58 -10.11 -0.48
N GLY A 298 17.54 -10.30 -1.40
CA GLY A 298 18.03 -9.23 -2.28
C GLY A 298 16.96 -8.75 -3.24
N TYR A 299 16.24 -9.67 -3.87
CA TYR A 299 15.12 -9.32 -4.75
C TYR A 299 13.94 -8.73 -3.96
N ALA A 300 13.60 -9.27 -2.80
CA ALA A 300 12.56 -8.71 -1.94
C ALA A 300 12.88 -7.27 -1.53
N SER A 301 14.16 -6.95 -1.23
CA SER A 301 14.61 -5.59 -0.89
C SER A 301 14.48 -4.59 -2.04
N PHE A 302 14.43 -5.05 -3.28
CA PHE A 302 14.13 -4.22 -4.45
C PHE A 302 12.63 -4.19 -4.77
N ALA A 303 12.01 -5.37 -4.88
CA ALA A 303 10.67 -5.50 -5.41
C ALA A 303 9.59 -4.94 -4.46
N THR A 304 9.74 -5.12 -3.13
CA THR A 304 8.70 -4.67 -2.18
C THR A 304 8.66 -3.15 -1.98
N PRO A 305 9.77 -2.38 -1.91
CA PRO A 305 9.70 -0.93 -1.92
C PRO A 305 9.16 -0.36 -3.23
N LEU A 306 9.59 -0.90 -4.37
CA LEU A 306 9.06 -0.54 -5.68
C LEU A 306 7.54 -0.80 -5.72
N ALA A 307 7.10 -1.97 -5.27
CA ALA A 307 5.70 -2.34 -5.20
C ALA A 307 4.91 -1.43 -4.24
N SER A 308 5.48 -1.08 -3.08
CA SER A 308 4.83 -0.17 -2.12
C SER A 308 4.54 1.21 -2.71
N ALA A 309 5.41 1.67 -3.62
CA ALA A 309 5.23 2.96 -4.29
C ALA A 309 4.33 2.89 -5.54
N THR A 310 4.31 1.77 -6.27
CA THR A 310 3.71 1.72 -7.62
C THR A 310 2.64 0.64 -7.79
N LYS A 311 2.56 -0.36 -6.89
CA LYS A 311 1.62 -1.47 -6.98
C LYS A 311 0.44 -1.26 -6.03
N MET A 312 -0.60 -0.62 -6.52
CA MET A 312 -1.76 -0.20 -5.73
C MET A 312 -3.07 -0.65 -6.38
N ASP A 313 -3.32 -1.96 -6.51
CA ASP A 313 -4.53 -2.50 -7.17
C ASP A 313 -5.82 -2.04 -6.50
N GLY A 314 -5.83 -1.89 -5.18
CA GLY A 314 -6.98 -1.36 -4.46
C GLY A 314 -7.18 0.14 -4.67
N CYS A 315 -6.11 0.94 -4.54
CA CYS A 315 -6.19 2.40 -4.56
C CYS A 315 -6.13 3.00 -5.97
N ALA A 316 -5.42 2.36 -6.92
CA ALA A 316 -5.19 2.92 -8.25
C ALA A 316 -5.90 2.15 -9.38
N ALA A 317 -6.52 0.99 -9.10
CA ALA A 317 -7.26 0.25 -10.12
C ALA A 317 -8.73 0.04 -9.75
N VAL A 318 -9.03 -0.74 -8.70
CA VAL A 318 -10.43 -1.03 -8.30
C VAL A 318 -11.17 0.24 -7.90
N PHE A 319 -10.60 1.00 -6.98
CA PHE A 319 -11.29 2.17 -6.41
C PHE A 319 -11.55 3.28 -7.43
N PRO A 320 -10.58 3.75 -8.26
CA PRO A 320 -10.85 4.80 -9.22
C PRO A 320 -11.90 4.40 -10.28
N ALA A 321 -11.96 3.12 -10.64
CA ALA A 321 -12.99 2.62 -11.55
C ALA A 321 -14.39 2.75 -10.95
N ILE A 322 -14.57 2.28 -9.70
CA ILE A 322 -15.85 2.36 -9.00
C ILE A 322 -16.19 3.82 -8.68
N GLY A 323 -15.21 4.62 -8.23
CA GLY A 323 -15.38 6.03 -7.92
C GLY A 323 -15.77 6.88 -9.12
N ALA A 324 -15.16 6.61 -10.29
CA ALA A 324 -15.52 7.31 -11.52
C ALA A 324 -16.94 6.97 -11.99
N ILE A 325 -17.36 5.69 -11.88
CA ILE A 325 -18.73 5.27 -12.16
C ILE A 325 -19.70 5.96 -11.18
N PHE A 326 -19.37 5.99 -9.89
CA PHE A 326 -20.17 6.68 -8.89
C PHE A 326 -20.35 8.17 -9.21
N ILE A 327 -19.26 8.87 -9.54
CA ILE A 327 -19.31 10.30 -9.88
C ILE A 327 -20.12 10.52 -11.15
N ALA A 328 -19.97 9.66 -12.17
CA ALA A 328 -20.77 9.73 -13.38
C ALA A 328 -22.28 9.56 -13.08
N ASN A 329 -22.62 8.55 -12.24
CA ASN A 329 -24.01 8.26 -11.87
C ASN A 329 -24.66 9.42 -11.12
N ILE A 330 -24.03 9.96 -10.07
CA ILE A 330 -24.58 11.10 -9.32
C ILE A 330 -24.71 12.37 -10.18
N SER A 331 -23.91 12.46 -11.26
CA SER A 331 -23.93 13.56 -12.21
C SER A 331 -24.87 13.32 -13.39
N GLY A 332 -25.55 12.18 -13.45
CA GLY A 332 -26.43 11.82 -14.57
C GLY A 332 -25.70 11.57 -15.91
N VAL A 333 -24.40 11.25 -15.86
CA VAL A 333 -23.56 11.00 -17.04
C VAL A 333 -23.45 9.51 -17.30
N SER A 334 -23.83 9.07 -18.49
CA SER A 334 -23.62 7.67 -18.93
C SER A 334 -22.26 7.51 -19.57
N LEU A 335 -21.44 6.60 -19.05
CA LEU A 335 -20.10 6.31 -19.58
C LEU A 335 -20.20 5.43 -20.82
N ASN A 336 -19.48 5.80 -21.88
CA ASN A 336 -19.31 5.01 -23.09
C ASN A 336 -18.08 4.09 -23.06
N VAL A 337 -17.94 3.21 -24.07
CA VAL A 337 -16.83 2.23 -24.13
C VAL A 337 -15.45 2.90 -24.11
N TRP A 338 -15.29 4.05 -24.78
CA TRP A 338 -14.00 4.75 -24.81
C TRP A 338 -13.60 5.29 -23.44
N GLN A 339 -14.58 5.74 -22.66
CA GLN A 339 -14.37 6.17 -21.27
C GLN A 339 -13.99 5.02 -20.37
N TYR A 340 -14.59 3.83 -20.54
CA TYR A 340 -14.15 2.62 -19.83
C TYR A 340 -12.72 2.21 -20.22
N LEU A 341 -12.34 2.32 -21.49
CA LEU A 341 -10.95 2.09 -21.90
C LEU A 341 -10.00 3.13 -21.29
N GLY A 342 -10.45 4.37 -21.16
CA GLY A 342 -9.72 5.42 -20.42
C GLY A 342 -9.48 5.05 -18.96
N ILE A 343 -10.50 4.53 -18.26
CA ILE A 343 -10.36 4.03 -16.89
C ILE A 343 -9.30 2.92 -16.81
N VAL A 344 -9.33 1.97 -17.74
CA VAL A 344 -8.33 0.88 -17.82
C VAL A 344 -6.92 1.44 -18.05
N PHE A 345 -6.79 2.40 -18.97
CA PHE A 345 -5.51 3.03 -19.27
C PHE A 345 -4.90 3.71 -18.04
N VAL A 346 -5.69 4.53 -17.34
CA VAL A 346 -5.22 5.20 -16.11
C VAL A 346 -4.87 4.20 -15.02
N ALA A 347 -5.63 3.12 -14.84
CA ALA A 347 -5.34 2.12 -13.82
C ALA A 347 -3.98 1.43 -14.03
N ILE A 348 -3.58 1.20 -15.29
CA ILE A 348 -2.30 0.54 -15.61
C ILE A 348 -1.13 1.52 -15.49
N PHE A 349 -1.26 2.71 -16.08
CA PHE A 349 -0.17 3.67 -16.18
C PHE A 349 -0.19 4.74 -15.08
N GLY A 350 -1.37 5.13 -14.63
CA GLY A 350 -1.54 6.11 -13.56
C GLY A 350 -1.15 5.55 -12.19
N ALA A 351 -1.16 4.23 -11.99
CA ALA A 351 -0.66 3.60 -10.76
C ALA A 351 0.81 3.97 -10.48
N LEU A 352 1.60 4.20 -11.52
CA LEU A 352 2.99 4.69 -11.40
C LEU A 352 3.04 6.13 -10.89
N ALA A 353 1.96 6.91 -11.11
CA ALA A 353 1.82 8.30 -10.71
C ALA A 353 1.29 8.51 -9.29
N THR A 354 0.80 7.45 -8.64
CA THR A 354 0.00 7.56 -7.40
C THR A 354 0.80 7.25 -6.14
N ALA A 355 2.12 7.30 -6.19
CA ALA A 355 2.97 7.08 -5.03
C ALA A 355 2.68 8.10 -3.91
N GLY A 356 2.39 7.62 -2.71
CA GLY A 356 2.18 8.45 -1.53
C GLY A 356 0.80 8.34 -0.87
N THR A 357 0.58 9.10 0.19
CA THR A 357 -0.64 9.07 1.02
C THR A 357 -1.89 9.60 0.30
N THR A 358 -1.73 10.38 -0.76
CA THR A 358 -2.80 10.94 -1.59
C THR A 358 -3.04 10.18 -2.89
N GLY A 359 -2.39 9.02 -3.07
CA GLY A 359 -2.39 8.25 -4.31
C GLY A 359 -3.79 7.93 -4.86
N TRP A 360 -4.74 7.59 -3.99
CA TRP A 360 -6.13 7.32 -4.38
C TRP A 360 -6.80 8.54 -5.03
N LEU A 361 -6.53 9.74 -4.49
CA LEU A 361 -7.13 10.99 -5.00
C LEU A 361 -6.55 11.33 -6.37
N THR A 362 -5.23 11.23 -6.53
CA THR A 362 -4.56 11.43 -7.82
C THR A 362 -5.08 10.44 -8.86
N ALA A 363 -5.19 9.16 -8.51
CA ALA A 363 -5.73 8.14 -9.42
C ALA A 363 -7.18 8.44 -9.84
N LEU A 364 -8.03 8.82 -8.88
CA LEU A 364 -9.42 9.17 -9.18
C LEU A 364 -9.53 10.43 -10.04
N THR A 365 -8.75 11.48 -9.73
CA THR A 365 -8.73 12.73 -10.50
C THR A 365 -8.24 12.51 -11.94
N LEU A 366 -7.16 11.72 -12.11
CA LEU A 366 -6.69 11.33 -13.44
C LEU A 366 -7.75 10.55 -14.23
N THR A 367 -8.41 9.61 -13.56
CA THR A 367 -9.46 8.79 -14.18
C THR A 367 -10.64 9.64 -14.61
N THR A 368 -11.17 10.48 -13.72
CA THR A 368 -12.33 11.34 -13.99
C THR A 368 -12.02 12.43 -15.03
N GLY A 369 -10.81 12.99 -14.99
CA GLY A 369 -10.34 13.94 -16.00
C GLY A 369 -10.23 13.32 -17.38
N LEU A 370 -9.66 12.10 -17.50
CA LEU A 370 -9.51 11.43 -18.80
C LEU A 370 -10.86 11.01 -19.40
N ILE A 371 -11.85 10.65 -18.58
CA ILE A 371 -13.20 10.32 -19.06
C ILE A 371 -14.08 11.55 -19.32
N GLY A 372 -13.56 12.77 -19.11
CA GLY A 372 -14.20 14.03 -19.49
C GLY A 372 -15.35 14.46 -18.58
N LEU A 373 -15.33 14.10 -17.29
CA LEU A 373 -16.27 14.66 -16.31
C LEU A 373 -15.92 16.13 -16.03
N ALA A 374 -16.95 16.96 -15.89
CA ALA A 374 -16.76 18.38 -15.60
C ALA A 374 -16.11 18.58 -14.22
N PRO A 375 -15.25 19.60 -14.04
CA PRO A 375 -14.53 19.83 -12.78
C PRO A 375 -15.45 19.94 -11.57
N GLU A 376 -16.64 20.52 -11.71
CA GLU A 376 -17.64 20.67 -10.65
C GLU A 376 -18.22 19.32 -10.24
N GLN A 377 -18.47 18.41 -11.19
CA GLN A 377 -18.96 17.06 -10.94
C GLN A 377 -17.91 16.25 -10.18
N VAL A 378 -16.63 16.36 -10.61
CA VAL A 378 -15.50 15.71 -9.96
C VAL A 378 -15.32 16.24 -8.54
N ALA A 379 -15.38 17.55 -8.32
CA ALA A 379 -15.22 18.16 -7.02
C ALA A 379 -16.32 17.69 -6.03
N LEU A 380 -17.58 17.68 -6.46
CA LEU A 380 -18.70 17.18 -5.67
C LEU A 380 -18.52 15.69 -5.32
N GLY A 381 -18.19 14.86 -6.31
CA GLY A 381 -17.99 13.44 -6.11
C GLY A 381 -16.84 13.14 -5.14
N ILE A 382 -15.71 13.84 -5.29
CA ILE A 382 -14.56 13.70 -4.39
C ILE A 382 -14.93 14.14 -2.96
N ALA A 383 -15.69 15.24 -2.80
CA ALA A 383 -16.13 15.69 -1.50
C ALA A 383 -16.99 14.64 -0.76
N LEU A 384 -17.90 13.98 -1.48
CA LEU A 384 -18.70 12.87 -0.96
C LEU A 384 -17.84 11.65 -0.60
N ILE A 385 -16.93 11.25 -1.48
CA ILE A 385 -16.01 10.13 -1.27
C ILE A 385 -15.13 10.37 -0.04
N TYR A 386 -14.68 11.60 0.19
CA TYR A 386 -13.84 11.94 1.35
C TYR A 386 -14.51 11.60 2.68
N SER A 387 -15.83 11.70 2.78
CA SER A 387 -16.56 11.42 4.03
C SER A 387 -16.46 9.96 4.47
N VAL A 388 -16.36 9.02 3.53
CA VAL A 388 -16.28 7.57 3.78
C VAL A 388 -14.92 6.97 3.43
N ASN A 389 -14.00 7.78 2.91
CA ASN A 389 -12.68 7.33 2.44
C ASN A 389 -11.89 6.51 3.47
N PRO A 390 -11.81 6.88 4.77
CA PRO A 390 -11.02 6.11 5.73
C PRO A 390 -11.46 4.64 5.84
N ILE A 391 -12.76 4.39 5.72
CA ILE A 391 -13.32 3.02 5.81
C ILE A 391 -12.99 2.22 4.55
N MET A 392 -13.07 2.86 3.38
CA MET A 392 -12.70 2.22 2.13
C MET A 392 -11.19 1.96 2.05
N ASP A 393 -10.38 2.86 2.61
CA ASP A 393 -8.92 2.79 2.52
C ASP A 393 -8.33 1.61 3.29
N MET A 394 -8.95 1.18 4.38
CA MET A 394 -8.59 -0.04 5.09
C MET A 394 -8.49 -1.25 4.16
N ALA A 395 -9.58 -1.54 3.45
CA ALA A 395 -9.64 -2.70 2.57
C ALA A 395 -8.76 -2.54 1.32
N ARG A 396 -8.69 -1.32 0.75
CA ARG A 396 -7.83 -1.02 -0.40
C ARG A 396 -6.36 -1.23 -0.06
N THR A 397 -5.90 -0.72 1.08
CA THR A 397 -4.50 -0.81 1.50
C THR A 397 -4.11 -2.26 1.84
N ALA A 398 -4.99 -3.01 2.47
CA ALA A 398 -4.78 -4.45 2.69
C ALA A 398 -4.58 -5.22 1.38
N THR A 399 -5.39 -4.91 0.36
CA THR A 399 -5.29 -5.50 -0.97
C THR A 399 -4.00 -5.08 -1.68
N ASN A 400 -3.60 -3.80 -1.57
CA ASN A 400 -2.33 -3.31 -2.11
C ASN A 400 -1.16 -4.13 -1.54
N VAL A 401 -1.08 -4.25 -0.23
CA VAL A 401 0.01 -4.97 0.46
C VAL A 401 0.03 -6.45 0.10
N ALA A 402 -1.12 -7.09 0.00
CA ALA A 402 -1.18 -8.47 -0.48
C ALA A 402 -0.59 -8.61 -1.88
N GLY A 403 -0.95 -7.73 -2.81
CA GLY A 403 -0.40 -7.70 -4.18
C GLY A 403 1.10 -7.42 -4.22
N GLN A 404 1.60 -6.57 -3.31
CA GLN A 404 3.02 -6.25 -3.16
C GLN A 404 3.85 -7.46 -2.70
N ILE A 405 3.22 -8.49 -2.11
CA ILE A 405 3.85 -9.75 -1.76
C ILE A 405 3.65 -10.80 -2.86
N VAL A 406 2.46 -10.86 -3.45
CA VAL A 406 2.09 -11.85 -4.49
C VAL A 406 2.99 -11.72 -5.72
N VAL A 407 3.21 -10.51 -6.23
CA VAL A 407 3.99 -10.33 -7.46
C VAL A 407 5.45 -10.75 -7.31
N PRO A 408 6.19 -10.38 -6.26
CA PRO A 408 7.54 -10.91 -6.02
C PRO A 408 7.61 -12.45 -5.96
N ILE A 409 6.59 -13.11 -5.40
CA ILE A 409 6.51 -14.57 -5.37
C ILE A 409 6.36 -15.13 -6.80
N ILE A 410 5.47 -14.55 -7.61
CA ILE A 410 5.25 -14.98 -9.00
C ILE A 410 6.52 -14.84 -9.83
N VAL A 411 7.18 -13.69 -9.75
CA VAL A 411 8.41 -13.41 -10.49
C VAL A 411 9.53 -14.33 -10.01
N SER A 412 9.70 -14.51 -8.68
CA SER A 412 10.71 -15.43 -8.14
C SER A 412 10.49 -16.86 -8.59
N ARG A 413 9.24 -17.33 -8.64
CA ARG A 413 8.92 -18.68 -9.16
C ARG A 413 9.27 -18.80 -10.64
N GLY A 414 8.90 -17.80 -11.44
CA GLY A 414 9.18 -17.80 -12.88
C GLY A 414 10.66 -17.69 -13.25
N GLU A 415 11.48 -17.21 -12.33
CA GLU A 415 12.95 -17.09 -12.50
C GLU A 415 13.74 -18.19 -11.78
N GLY A 416 13.05 -19.14 -11.12
CA GLY A 416 13.72 -20.21 -10.36
C GLY A 416 14.43 -19.71 -9.10
N LEU A 417 14.03 -18.54 -8.59
CA LEU A 417 14.64 -17.87 -7.41
C LEU A 417 13.81 -18.06 -6.14
N LEU A 418 12.67 -18.76 -6.21
CA LEU A 418 11.84 -19.01 -5.03
C LEU A 418 12.42 -20.19 -4.24
N ASP A 419 12.70 -19.96 -2.96
CA ASP A 419 13.20 -20.97 -2.04
C ASP A 419 12.04 -21.79 -1.45
N ASP A 420 11.89 -23.03 -1.91
CA ASP A 420 10.83 -23.92 -1.45
C ASP A 420 11.06 -24.46 -0.03
N GLU A 421 12.30 -24.49 0.47
CA GLU A 421 12.59 -24.88 1.86
C GLU A 421 12.07 -23.81 2.80
N VAL A 422 12.40 -22.54 2.53
CA VAL A 422 11.89 -21.37 3.29
C VAL A 422 10.39 -21.25 3.18
N LEU A 423 9.82 -21.45 1.97
CA LEU A 423 8.37 -21.44 1.75
C LEU A 423 7.65 -22.45 2.66
N ASN A 424 8.24 -23.62 2.89
CA ASN A 424 7.66 -24.70 3.65
C ASN A 424 8.01 -24.65 5.17
N ALA A 425 9.04 -23.90 5.56
CA ALA A 425 9.43 -23.72 6.93
C ALA A 425 8.38 -22.93 7.75
N PRO A 426 8.32 -23.07 9.08
CA PRO A 426 7.53 -22.19 9.93
C PRO A 426 7.89 -20.72 9.70
N SER A 427 6.89 -19.82 9.82
CA SER A 427 7.12 -18.38 9.65
C SER A 427 8.04 -17.85 10.75
N THR A 428 9.09 -17.11 10.37
CA THR A 428 9.87 -16.31 11.32
C THR A 428 9.00 -15.12 11.75
N PRO A 429 8.86 -14.84 13.06
CA PRO A 429 8.06 -13.72 13.52
C PRO A 429 8.57 -12.41 12.91
N PRO A 430 7.72 -11.57 12.31
CA PRO A 430 8.17 -10.33 11.72
C PRO A 430 8.65 -9.38 12.81
N LEU A 431 9.85 -8.79 12.63
CA LEU A 431 10.40 -7.64 13.38
C LEU A 431 10.33 -7.65 14.93
N LEU A 432 9.69 -8.64 15.52
CA LEU A 432 9.49 -8.75 16.97
C LEU A 432 10.59 -9.57 17.65
N SER A 433 11.49 -10.19 16.89
CA SER A 433 12.62 -10.94 17.46
C SER A 433 13.77 -9.98 17.75
N ASP A 434 14.10 -9.79 19.02
CA ASP A 434 15.32 -9.12 19.50
C ASP A 434 16.60 -9.92 19.22
N THR A 435 16.48 -11.04 18.54
CA THR A 435 17.62 -11.88 18.21
C THR A 435 18.33 -11.31 17.01
N GLY A 436 19.43 -10.61 17.24
CA GLY A 436 20.51 -10.37 16.29
C GLY A 436 21.17 -11.67 15.82
N ALA A 437 20.38 -12.65 15.42
CA ALA A 437 20.87 -13.83 14.75
C ALA A 437 21.17 -13.43 13.31
N THR A 438 22.40 -13.01 13.07
CA THR A 438 23.05 -13.11 11.77
C THR A 438 22.72 -14.50 11.21
N PRO A 439 22.28 -14.63 9.94
CA PRO A 439 22.15 -15.93 9.32
C PRO A 439 23.49 -16.65 9.52
N SER A 440 23.49 -17.80 10.16
CA SER A 440 24.69 -18.60 10.34
C SER A 440 25.32 -18.80 8.96
N ARG A 441 26.53 -18.25 8.75
CA ARG A 441 27.37 -18.63 7.62
C ARG A 441 27.41 -20.16 7.63
N ARG A 442 26.99 -20.80 6.55
CA ARG A 442 27.29 -22.20 6.33
C ARG A 442 28.81 -22.34 6.47
N PRO A 443 29.33 -23.36 7.19
CA PRO A 443 30.74 -23.62 7.15
C PRO A 443 31.17 -23.88 5.70
N GLU A 444 32.21 -23.19 5.25
CA GLU A 444 32.85 -23.50 3.98
C GLU A 444 33.29 -24.97 4.02
N PRO A 445 33.10 -25.74 2.94
CA PRO A 445 33.64 -27.08 2.86
C PRO A 445 35.18 -26.98 2.96
N SER A 446 35.74 -27.72 3.91
CA SER A 446 37.20 -27.87 4.07
C SER A 446 37.80 -28.32 2.76
N PRO A 447 38.90 -27.67 2.31
CA PRO A 447 39.63 -28.14 1.15
C PRO A 447 40.23 -29.52 1.46
N ALA A 448 39.93 -30.49 0.58
CA ALA A 448 40.58 -31.80 0.56
C ALA A 448 41.88 -31.73 -0.28
#